data_6326ddfdd3b655ae3d67e7243abf7fd3
#
_entry.id   6326ddfdd3b655ae3d67e7243abf7fd3
#
_cell.length_a   1.000
_cell.length_b   1.000
_cell.length_c   1.000
_cell.angle_alpha   90.00
_cell.angle_beta   90.00
_cell.angle_gamma   90.00
#
_symmetry.space_group_name_H-M   'P 1'
#
loop_
_entity.id
_entity.type
_entity.pdbx_description
1 polymer ?
#
loop_
_entity_poly.entity_id
_entity_poly.type
_entity_poly.pdbx_seq_one_letter_code
_entity_poly.pdbx_strand_id
1 'polypeptide(L)'
;MAIHKIKFFTGRASRYLAEKIVAAYGTTLGECEVVEFSDGEFQPHFIESIRGCTVFIIQSTFPKSDNLMELLMMIDAAKRASAYKVVAVIPYFGWARQDRKDRPRVPITSALVANMLSVAGADRVMTLDLHADQIQGFFDVPVDALYASGIFIPYIKSLGIEDLSIASPDMGGAKRASTYAKLLETPIIISHKERAKANVVGSMTAIGEVEGRNILIVDDMIDTAGTICMAANMLMERGAKSVRAAITHPVLSGKAYERIAESALEEVIVTDTIPLNPEKDLSKFTVLSCADIIAECIERVHNYQSISTLFYK
;
A
#
# COMPACT_ATOMS: atom_id res chain seq x y z
N MET A 1 2.68 -18.51 -28.64
CA MET A 1 3.48 -18.88 -27.46
C MET A 1 2.63 -19.78 -26.58
N ALA A 2 3.20 -20.84 -26.00
CA ALA A 2 2.45 -21.64 -25.03
C ALA A 2 2.22 -20.79 -23.77
N ILE A 3 0.96 -20.62 -23.37
CA ILE A 3 0.62 -19.96 -22.11
C ILE A 3 0.96 -20.95 -20.99
N HIS A 4 1.91 -20.60 -20.13
CA HIS A 4 2.28 -21.42 -18.99
C HIS A 4 1.14 -21.44 -17.97
N LYS A 5 0.94 -22.59 -17.32
CA LYS A 5 -0.05 -22.71 -16.24
C LYS A 5 0.28 -21.71 -15.14
N ILE A 6 -0.74 -20.99 -14.66
CA ILE A 6 -0.61 -20.05 -13.56
C ILE A 6 -0.92 -20.74 -12.23
N LYS A 7 -0.17 -20.37 -11.19
CA LYS A 7 -0.43 -20.80 -9.81
C LYS A 7 -0.23 -19.66 -8.83
N PHE A 8 -1.07 -19.62 -7.82
CA PHE A 8 -1.09 -18.58 -6.80
C PHE A 8 -0.76 -19.16 -5.44
N PHE A 9 0.14 -18.52 -4.73
CA PHE A 9 0.49 -18.85 -3.36
C PHE A 9 0.54 -17.59 -2.51
N THR A 10 0.50 -17.76 -1.21
CA THR A 10 0.57 -16.65 -0.27
C THR A 10 1.42 -17.02 0.93
N GLY A 11 2.13 -16.04 1.46
CA GLY A 11 2.67 -16.13 2.80
C GLY A 11 1.58 -15.91 3.86
N ARG A 12 1.93 -16.20 5.10
CA ARG A 12 1.00 -16.18 6.25
C ARG A 12 0.34 -14.82 6.48
N ALA A 13 1.09 -13.74 6.27
CA ALA A 13 0.62 -12.38 6.56
C ALA A 13 -0.47 -11.87 5.62
N SER A 14 -0.60 -12.43 4.40
CA SER A 14 -1.49 -11.90 3.37
C SER A 14 -2.56 -12.87 2.89
N ARG A 15 -2.79 -13.97 3.61
CA ARG A 15 -3.77 -14.98 3.22
C ARG A 15 -5.16 -14.42 3.01
N TYR A 16 -5.62 -13.55 3.92
CA TYR A 16 -6.92 -12.88 3.84
C TYR A 16 -7.15 -12.09 2.54
N LEU A 17 -6.09 -11.46 2.01
CA LEU A 17 -6.14 -10.69 0.76
C LEU A 17 -5.92 -11.60 -0.46
N ALA A 18 -5.01 -12.57 -0.34
CA ALA A 18 -4.74 -13.51 -1.40
C ALA A 18 -5.98 -14.34 -1.79
N GLU A 19 -6.79 -14.76 -0.82
CA GLU A 19 -8.05 -15.45 -1.04
C GLU A 19 -9.05 -14.60 -1.85
N LYS A 20 -9.11 -13.28 -1.58
CA LYS A 20 -9.93 -12.35 -2.37
C LYS A 20 -9.37 -12.16 -3.79
N ILE A 21 -8.05 -12.05 -3.94
CA ILE A 21 -7.40 -11.88 -5.26
C ILE A 21 -7.67 -13.09 -6.14
N VAL A 22 -7.49 -14.32 -5.63
CA VAL A 22 -7.73 -15.51 -6.44
C VAL A 22 -9.22 -15.72 -6.74
N ALA A 23 -10.13 -15.34 -5.83
CA ALA A 23 -11.56 -15.34 -6.08
C ALA A 23 -11.93 -14.36 -7.20
N ALA A 24 -11.39 -13.14 -7.19
CA ALA A 24 -11.59 -12.15 -8.24
C ALA A 24 -10.98 -12.60 -9.58
N TYR A 25 -9.86 -13.32 -9.56
CA TYR A 25 -9.24 -13.92 -10.75
C TYR A 25 -10.03 -15.15 -11.27
N GLY A 26 -10.90 -15.75 -10.48
CA GLY A 26 -11.66 -16.95 -10.84
C GLY A 26 -10.91 -18.28 -10.60
N THR A 27 -10.04 -18.36 -9.59
CA THR A 27 -9.25 -19.53 -9.23
C THR A 27 -9.12 -19.70 -7.71
N THR A 28 -8.24 -20.62 -7.28
CA THR A 28 -7.94 -20.88 -5.87
C THR A 28 -6.44 -20.79 -5.60
N LEU A 29 -6.09 -20.61 -4.32
CA LEU A 29 -4.69 -20.72 -3.89
C LEU A 29 -4.20 -22.16 -4.03
N GLY A 30 -2.93 -22.30 -4.41
CA GLY A 30 -2.19 -23.54 -4.31
C GLY A 30 -1.83 -23.87 -2.86
N GLU A 31 -1.57 -25.13 -2.60
CA GLU A 31 -1.22 -25.62 -1.27
C GLU A 31 0.24 -25.33 -0.93
N CYS A 32 0.44 -24.58 0.16
CA CYS A 32 1.74 -24.24 0.72
C CYS A 32 1.66 -24.28 2.25
N GLU A 33 2.65 -24.87 2.87
CA GLU A 33 2.82 -24.92 4.32
C GLU A 33 4.04 -24.12 4.76
N VAL A 34 4.02 -23.63 5.99
CA VAL A 34 5.18 -23.04 6.64
C VAL A 34 5.46 -23.82 7.92
N VAL A 35 6.55 -24.56 7.94
CA VAL A 35 7.02 -25.33 9.09
C VAL A 35 7.79 -24.37 9.99
N GLU A 36 7.46 -24.32 11.27
CA GLU A 36 8.22 -23.57 12.28
C GLU A 36 9.07 -24.53 13.12
N PHE A 37 10.33 -24.16 13.34
CA PHE A 37 11.27 -24.88 14.16
C PHE A 37 11.28 -24.33 15.59
N SER A 38 11.76 -25.13 16.54
CA SER A 38 11.75 -24.78 17.96
C SER A 38 12.63 -23.57 18.35
N ASP A 39 13.58 -23.21 17.49
CA ASP A 39 14.46 -22.05 17.63
C ASP A 39 13.86 -20.76 17.03
N GLY A 40 12.69 -20.88 16.38
CA GLY A 40 12.00 -19.77 15.74
C GLY A 40 12.32 -19.61 14.25
N GLU A 41 13.19 -20.44 13.67
CA GLU A 41 13.32 -20.50 12.22
C GLU A 41 12.05 -21.08 11.58
N PHE A 42 11.81 -20.79 10.30
CA PHE A 42 10.68 -21.33 9.58
C PHE A 42 11.04 -21.65 8.12
N GLN A 43 10.30 -22.56 7.51
CA GLN A 43 10.54 -23.05 6.16
C GLN A 43 9.25 -23.16 5.37
N PRO A 44 9.02 -22.33 4.34
CA PRO A 44 7.91 -22.50 3.38
C PRO A 44 8.11 -23.75 2.52
N HIS A 45 7.02 -24.46 2.26
CA HIS A 45 7.02 -25.68 1.46
C HIS A 45 5.82 -25.72 0.52
N PHE A 46 6.05 -25.77 -0.80
CA PHE A 46 5.01 -26.01 -1.80
C PHE A 46 4.65 -27.49 -1.82
N ILE A 47 3.38 -27.81 -1.55
CA ILE A 47 2.90 -29.20 -1.48
C ILE A 47 2.70 -29.77 -2.89
N GLU A 48 2.33 -28.93 -3.84
CA GLU A 48 2.07 -29.35 -5.21
C GLU A 48 3.21 -28.96 -6.18
N SER A 49 3.28 -29.67 -7.31
CA SER A 49 4.29 -29.37 -8.35
C SER A 49 4.01 -28.03 -9.02
N ILE A 50 5.03 -27.18 -9.05
CA ILE A 50 5.01 -25.86 -9.70
C ILE A 50 5.96 -25.79 -10.90
N ARG A 51 6.52 -26.93 -11.30
CA ARG A 51 7.46 -27.03 -12.43
C ARG A 51 6.85 -26.48 -13.72
N GLY A 52 7.54 -25.54 -14.34
CA GLY A 52 7.10 -24.90 -15.59
C GLY A 52 5.91 -23.98 -15.47
N CYS A 53 5.41 -23.69 -14.25
CA CYS A 53 4.32 -22.77 -14.02
C CYS A 53 4.82 -21.32 -13.89
N THR A 54 3.95 -20.34 -14.23
CA THR A 54 4.08 -18.97 -13.73
C THR A 54 3.50 -18.92 -12.33
N VAL A 55 4.33 -18.59 -11.35
CA VAL A 55 3.97 -18.59 -9.93
C VAL A 55 3.84 -17.16 -9.43
N PHE A 56 2.66 -16.81 -8.89
CA PHE A 56 2.41 -15.55 -8.20
C PHE A 56 2.44 -15.80 -6.69
N ILE A 57 3.28 -15.06 -5.98
CA ILE A 57 3.41 -15.15 -4.52
C ILE A 57 2.92 -13.84 -3.93
N ILE A 58 1.83 -13.87 -3.18
CA ILE A 58 1.16 -12.71 -2.62
C ILE A 58 1.58 -12.55 -1.16
N GLN A 59 2.30 -11.48 -0.84
CA GLN A 59 2.75 -11.21 0.52
C GLN A 59 3.08 -9.72 0.72
N SER A 60 2.30 -9.02 1.52
CA SER A 60 2.67 -7.69 2.04
C SER A 60 3.83 -7.80 3.03
N THR A 61 4.77 -6.86 2.96
CA THR A 61 6.00 -6.90 3.77
C THR A 61 5.98 -5.89 4.92
N PHE A 62 4.80 -5.71 5.56
CA PHE A 62 4.71 -4.91 6.78
C PHE A 62 5.48 -5.56 7.94
N PRO A 63 5.89 -4.80 8.97
CA PRO A 63 6.56 -5.38 10.13
C PRO A 63 5.71 -6.52 10.76
N LYS A 64 6.31 -7.66 11.12
CA LYS A 64 7.75 -7.88 11.40
C LYS A 64 8.52 -8.23 10.10
N SER A 65 9.89 -8.24 10.18
CA SER A 65 10.76 -8.61 9.04
C SER A 65 10.55 -10.02 8.53
N ASP A 66 9.96 -10.91 9.32
CA ASP A 66 9.63 -12.29 8.95
C ASP A 66 8.73 -12.36 7.70
N ASN A 67 7.84 -11.39 7.50
CA ASN A 67 7.01 -11.32 6.31
C ASN A 67 7.83 -11.15 5.01
N LEU A 68 8.91 -10.36 5.07
CA LEU A 68 9.86 -10.25 3.96
C LEU A 68 10.68 -11.52 3.81
N MET A 69 11.18 -12.07 4.93
CA MET A 69 12.01 -13.26 4.90
C MET A 69 11.24 -14.47 4.34
N GLU A 70 9.98 -14.64 4.74
CA GLU A 70 9.10 -15.68 4.21
C GLU A 70 8.90 -15.53 2.70
N LEU A 71 8.67 -14.31 2.21
CA LEU A 71 8.54 -14.04 0.77
C LEU A 71 9.82 -14.41 0.01
N LEU A 72 11.01 -14.04 0.53
CA LEU A 72 12.30 -14.37 -0.09
C LEU A 72 12.52 -15.89 -0.17
N MET A 73 12.21 -16.61 0.91
CA MET A 73 12.29 -18.07 0.95
C MET A 73 11.33 -18.73 -0.04
N MET A 74 10.09 -18.21 -0.16
CA MET A 74 9.12 -18.72 -1.13
C MET A 74 9.60 -18.51 -2.57
N ILE A 75 10.19 -17.35 -2.87
CA ILE A 75 10.76 -17.05 -4.20
C ILE A 75 11.90 -18.03 -4.51
N ASP A 76 12.87 -18.22 -3.61
CA ASP A 76 13.98 -19.15 -3.78
C ASP A 76 13.49 -20.59 -3.96
N ALA A 77 12.55 -21.04 -3.13
CA ALA A 77 11.95 -22.36 -3.25
C ALA A 77 11.25 -22.57 -4.60
N ALA A 78 10.52 -21.56 -5.11
CA ALA A 78 9.85 -21.64 -6.41
C ALA A 78 10.87 -21.74 -7.56
N LYS A 79 11.97 -20.99 -7.51
CA LYS A 79 13.06 -21.08 -8.50
C LYS A 79 13.71 -22.46 -8.48
N ARG A 80 14.03 -23.00 -7.29
CA ARG A 80 14.59 -24.34 -7.12
C ARG A 80 13.64 -25.45 -7.58
N ALA A 81 12.33 -25.24 -7.43
CA ALA A 81 11.30 -26.16 -7.95
C ALA A 81 11.05 -26.01 -9.46
N SER A 82 11.88 -25.24 -10.17
CA SER A 82 11.84 -25.01 -11.63
C SER A 82 10.54 -24.34 -12.10
N ALA A 83 10.00 -23.37 -11.34
CA ALA A 83 8.98 -22.48 -11.85
C ALA A 83 9.50 -21.75 -13.11
N TYR A 84 8.61 -21.53 -14.09
CA TYR A 84 8.97 -20.82 -15.32
C TYR A 84 9.23 -19.34 -15.03
N LYS A 85 8.32 -18.70 -14.27
CA LYS A 85 8.46 -17.33 -13.77
C LYS A 85 7.96 -17.25 -12.34
N VAL A 86 8.58 -16.39 -11.55
CA VAL A 86 8.14 -16.07 -10.18
C VAL A 86 7.85 -14.59 -10.10
N VAL A 87 6.60 -14.25 -9.80
CA VAL A 87 6.10 -12.87 -9.65
C VAL A 87 5.81 -12.61 -8.18
N ALA A 88 6.52 -11.68 -7.58
CA ALA A 88 6.25 -11.23 -6.22
C ALA A 88 5.15 -10.16 -6.24
N VAL A 89 3.98 -10.48 -5.69
CA VAL A 89 2.87 -9.54 -5.51
C VAL A 89 2.93 -9.01 -4.09
N ILE A 90 3.34 -7.76 -3.94
CA ILE A 90 3.61 -7.12 -2.65
C ILE A 90 2.66 -5.92 -2.49
N PRO A 91 1.40 -6.13 -2.05
CA PRO A 91 0.43 -5.04 -1.94
C PRO A 91 0.94 -3.87 -1.09
N TYR A 92 1.62 -4.16 0.03
CA TYR A 92 2.38 -3.17 0.79
C TYR A 92 3.87 -3.49 0.76
N PHE A 93 4.66 -2.62 0.13
CA PHE A 93 6.11 -2.71 0.08
C PHE A 93 6.72 -2.05 1.31
N GLY A 94 7.14 -2.85 2.28
CA GLY A 94 7.77 -2.39 3.51
C GLY A 94 9.11 -1.70 3.26
N TRP A 95 9.57 -0.88 4.23
CA TRP A 95 10.79 -0.05 4.16
C TRP A 95 10.80 1.00 3.04
N ALA A 96 9.72 1.21 2.32
CA ALA A 96 9.60 2.20 1.25
C ALA A 96 9.96 3.63 1.69
N ARG A 97 9.73 3.98 2.96
CA ARG A 97 10.09 5.30 3.53
C ARG A 97 11.60 5.54 3.63
N GLN A 98 12.42 4.50 3.45
CA GLN A 98 13.89 4.57 3.48
C GLN A 98 14.44 4.52 2.06
N ASP A 99 13.91 5.38 1.18
CA ASP A 99 14.24 5.48 -0.26
C ASP A 99 15.45 6.38 -0.55
N ARG A 100 15.92 7.11 0.46
CA ARG A 100 17.05 8.05 0.38
C ARG A 100 17.73 8.18 1.74
N LYS A 101 18.92 8.74 1.72
CA LYS A 101 19.62 9.13 2.95
C LYS A 101 19.06 10.47 3.46
N ASP A 102 18.33 10.45 4.55
CA ASP A 102 17.82 11.61 5.27
C ASP A 102 18.88 12.22 6.21
N ARG A 103 19.90 11.43 6.54
CA ARG A 103 21.04 11.81 7.38
C ARG A 103 22.29 10.98 7.04
N PRO A 104 23.48 11.39 7.48
CA PRO A 104 24.71 10.62 7.25
C PRO A 104 24.65 9.21 7.88
N ARG A 105 25.26 8.22 7.22
CA ARG A 105 25.50 6.85 7.72
C ARG A 105 24.24 6.03 7.92
N VAL A 106 23.16 6.30 7.20
CA VAL A 106 21.96 5.45 7.16
C VAL A 106 21.91 4.65 5.87
N PRO A 107 21.22 3.49 5.85
CA PRO A 107 21.01 2.73 4.63
C PRO A 107 19.99 3.40 3.71
N ILE A 108 19.90 2.91 2.47
CA ILE A 108 18.74 3.06 1.59
C ILE A 108 18.06 1.69 1.57
N THR A 109 17.22 1.43 2.56
CA THR A 109 16.71 0.08 2.80
C THR A 109 15.75 -0.39 1.72
N SER A 110 15.00 0.51 1.08
CA SER A 110 14.15 0.17 -0.05
C SER A 110 14.96 -0.40 -1.24
N ALA A 111 16.16 0.14 -1.51
CA ALA A 111 17.07 -0.41 -2.52
C ALA A 111 17.65 -1.77 -2.09
N LEU A 112 17.99 -1.93 -0.80
CA LEU A 112 18.45 -3.22 -0.28
C LEU A 112 17.37 -4.29 -0.44
N VAL A 113 16.12 -4.01 -0.08
CA VAL A 113 15.00 -4.96 -0.22
C VAL A 113 14.74 -5.30 -1.69
N ALA A 114 14.77 -4.31 -2.59
CA ALA A 114 14.64 -4.54 -4.02
C ALA A 114 15.71 -5.51 -4.56
N ASN A 115 16.97 -5.31 -4.14
CA ASN A 115 18.07 -6.18 -4.52
C ASN A 115 17.90 -7.60 -3.95
N MET A 116 17.45 -7.74 -2.70
CA MET A 116 17.19 -9.05 -2.09
C MET A 116 16.12 -9.83 -2.86
N LEU A 117 15.03 -9.19 -3.28
CA LEU A 117 13.98 -9.81 -4.09
C LEU A 117 14.51 -10.28 -5.46
N SER A 118 15.33 -9.45 -6.12
CA SER A 118 15.97 -9.80 -7.39
C SER A 118 16.92 -10.98 -7.23
N VAL A 119 17.78 -10.99 -6.19
CA VAL A 119 18.74 -12.07 -5.91
C VAL A 119 18.03 -13.36 -5.51
N ALA A 120 16.93 -13.29 -4.77
CA ALA A 120 16.11 -14.46 -4.45
C ALA A 120 15.49 -15.12 -5.70
N GLY A 121 15.37 -14.36 -6.80
CA GLY A 121 14.94 -14.89 -8.10
C GLY A 121 13.55 -14.43 -8.53
N ALA A 122 13.04 -13.33 -8.01
CA ALA A 122 11.82 -12.71 -8.55
C ALA A 122 12.08 -12.28 -10.01
N ASP A 123 11.19 -12.65 -10.91
CA ASP A 123 11.26 -12.24 -12.32
C ASP A 123 10.47 -10.95 -12.59
N ARG A 124 9.60 -10.55 -11.65
CA ARG A 124 8.77 -9.34 -11.68
C ARG A 124 8.24 -9.03 -10.27
N VAL A 125 7.99 -7.77 -9.99
CA VAL A 125 7.33 -7.30 -8.77
C VAL A 125 6.06 -6.55 -9.14
N MET A 126 4.97 -6.79 -8.42
CA MET A 126 3.73 -6.02 -8.47
C MET A 126 3.48 -5.41 -7.11
N THR A 127 3.11 -4.14 -7.06
CA THR A 127 2.85 -3.43 -5.79
C THR A 127 1.80 -2.35 -5.96
N LEU A 128 1.29 -1.81 -4.85
CA LEU A 128 0.32 -0.73 -4.84
C LEU A 128 0.91 0.48 -4.11
N ASP A 129 0.76 1.68 -4.68
CA ASP A 129 1.17 2.98 -4.10
C ASP A 129 2.53 2.95 -3.38
N LEU A 130 3.61 2.89 -4.12
CA LEU A 130 4.94 3.10 -3.54
C LEU A 130 5.02 4.48 -2.86
N HIS A 131 5.72 4.54 -1.73
CA HIS A 131 5.96 5.81 -1.01
C HIS A 131 6.59 6.88 -1.90
N ALA A 132 7.43 6.46 -2.83
CA ALA A 132 8.05 7.33 -3.83
C ALA A 132 8.18 6.58 -5.16
N ASP A 133 7.75 7.21 -6.25
CA ASP A 133 7.73 6.59 -7.59
C ASP A 133 9.11 6.10 -8.05
N GLN A 134 10.19 6.79 -7.63
CA GLN A 134 11.58 6.45 -7.98
C GLN A 134 12.05 5.12 -7.40
N ILE A 135 11.37 4.54 -6.42
CA ILE A 135 11.70 3.20 -5.86
C ILE A 135 11.65 2.12 -6.95
N GLN A 136 10.80 2.30 -7.98
CA GLN A 136 10.77 1.41 -9.14
C GLN A 136 12.14 1.27 -9.81
N GLY A 137 12.97 2.31 -9.78
CA GLY A 137 14.33 2.29 -10.33
C GLY A 137 15.37 1.56 -9.48
N PHE A 138 15.01 1.04 -8.30
CA PHE A 138 15.91 0.24 -7.46
C PHE A 138 15.87 -1.26 -7.81
N PHE A 139 14.92 -1.67 -8.64
CA PHE A 139 14.77 -3.06 -9.04
C PHE A 139 15.48 -3.32 -10.36
N ASP A 140 16.16 -4.45 -10.46
CA ASP A 140 16.75 -4.98 -11.72
C ASP A 140 15.72 -5.78 -12.53
N VAL A 141 14.50 -5.93 -12.03
CA VAL A 141 13.38 -6.63 -12.68
C VAL A 141 12.22 -5.67 -12.94
N PRO A 142 11.33 -5.98 -13.90
CA PRO A 142 10.15 -5.15 -14.14
C PRO A 142 9.29 -4.98 -12.89
N VAL A 143 8.78 -3.75 -12.67
CA VAL A 143 7.88 -3.41 -11.56
C VAL A 143 6.58 -2.86 -12.11
N ASP A 144 5.46 -3.44 -11.69
CA ASP A 144 4.12 -2.92 -11.92
C ASP A 144 3.66 -2.21 -10.64
N ALA A 145 3.85 -0.91 -10.58
CA ALA A 145 3.40 -0.08 -9.45
C ALA A 145 1.99 0.45 -9.74
N LEU A 146 0.98 -0.21 -9.21
CA LEU A 146 -0.42 0.21 -9.30
C LEU A 146 -0.70 1.42 -8.40
N TYR A 147 -1.78 2.15 -8.68
CA TYR A 147 -2.22 3.28 -7.87
C TYR A 147 -3.61 3.02 -7.26
N ALA A 148 -3.74 3.27 -5.96
CA ALA A 148 -5.01 3.14 -5.26
C ALA A 148 -6.05 4.18 -5.68
N SER A 149 -5.67 5.19 -6.48
CA SER A 149 -6.62 6.11 -7.12
C SER A 149 -7.69 5.35 -7.94
N GLY A 150 -7.34 4.20 -8.54
CA GLY A 150 -8.30 3.33 -9.23
C GLY A 150 -9.38 2.75 -8.32
N ILE A 151 -9.09 2.64 -7.02
CA ILE A 151 -10.01 2.15 -5.99
C ILE A 151 -10.77 3.33 -5.35
N PHE A 152 -10.04 4.37 -4.95
CA PHE A 152 -10.60 5.47 -4.17
C PHE A 152 -11.48 6.41 -5.01
N ILE A 153 -11.10 6.75 -6.24
CA ILE A 153 -11.84 7.72 -7.06
C ILE A 153 -13.29 7.29 -7.31
N PRO A 154 -13.58 6.03 -7.73
CA PRO A 154 -14.97 5.58 -7.89
C PRO A 154 -15.77 5.65 -6.59
N TYR A 155 -15.16 5.26 -5.47
CA TYR A 155 -15.80 5.32 -4.16
C TYR A 155 -16.11 6.77 -3.73
N ILE A 156 -15.13 7.67 -3.81
CA ILE A 156 -15.31 9.09 -3.47
C ILE A 156 -16.43 9.72 -4.30
N LYS A 157 -16.47 9.43 -5.62
CA LYS A 157 -17.56 9.92 -6.50
C LYS A 157 -18.93 9.39 -6.08
N SER A 158 -19.00 8.14 -5.60
CA SER A 158 -20.27 7.55 -5.14
C SER A 158 -20.81 8.17 -3.84
N LEU A 159 -19.96 8.83 -3.05
CA LEU A 159 -20.38 9.51 -1.83
C LEU A 159 -21.15 10.83 -2.11
N GLY A 160 -21.05 11.39 -3.34
CA GLY A 160 -21.75 12.59 -3.72
C GLY A 160 -21.45 13.82 -2.86
N ILE A 161 -20.21 13.96 -2.38
CA ILE A 161 -19.80 15.02 -1.44
C ILE A 161 -19.79 16.36 -2.16
N GLU A 162 -20.66 17.28 -1.74
CA GLU A 162 -20.68 18.65 -2.26
C GLU A 162 -19.51 19.47 -1.71
N ASP A 163 -19.10 20.52 -2.42
CA ASP A 163 -18.01 21.44 -2.01
C ASP A 163 -16.72 20.71 -1.61
N LEU A 164 -16.41 19.57 -2.26
CA LEU A 164 -15.23 18.77 -1.97
C LEU A 164 -13.95 19.53 -2.31
N SER A 165 -12.94 19.43 -1.44
CA SER A 165 -11.56 19.83 -1.70
C SER A 165 -10.62 18.71 -1.28
N ILE A 166 -9.55 18.49 -2.05
CA ILE A 166 -8.53 17.50 -1.72
C ILE A 166 -7.41 18.15 -0.93
N ALA A 167 -6.97 17.51 0.14
CA ALA A 167 -5.88 18.02 0.95
C ALA A 167 -4.70 17.05 1.01
N SER A 168 -3.50 17.60 1.09
CA SER A 168 -2.28 16.90 1.47
C SER A 168 -2.00 17.11 2.95
N PRO A 169 -1.63 16.07 3.73
CA PRO A 169 -1.32 16.23 5.16
C PRO A 169 0.00 16.95 5.40
N ASP A 170 0.88 17.00 4.39
CA ASP A 170 2.15 17.72 4.40
C ASP A 170 2.63 18.04 2.96
N MET A 171 3.79 18.69 2.83
CA MET A 171 4.38 19.03 1.53
C MET A 171 4.78 17.80 0.70
N GLY A 172 5.12 16.68 1.34
CA GLY A 172 5.52 15.44 0.66
C GLY A 172 4.38 14.82 -0.15
N GLY A 173 3.16 14.88 0.36
CA GLY A 173 1.95 14.36 -0.30
C GLY A 173 1.35 15.27 -1.38
N ALA A 174 1.90 16.49 -1.62
CA ALA A 174 1.30 17.48 -2.50
C ALA A 174 1.09 16.98 -3.95
N LYS A 175 2.02 16.18 -4.50
CA LYS A 175 1.89 15.59 -5.85
C LYS A 175 0.69 14.62 -5.89
N ARG A 176 0.52 13.76 -4.89
CA ARG A 176 -0.60 12.83 -4.77
C ARG A 176 -1.92 13.59 -4.68
N ALA A 177 -2.03 14.56 -3.77
CA ALA A 177 -3.21 15.39 -3.63
C ALA A 177 -3.58 16.13 -4.93
N SER A 178 -2.59 16.64 -5.66
CA SER A 178 -2.80 17.28 -6.97
C SER A 178 -3.39 16.31 -8.00
N THR A 179 -2.93 15.05 -8.02
CA THR A 179 -3.49 14.02 -8.91
C THR A 179 -4.96 13.75 -8.58
N TYR A 180 -5.30 13.56 -7.30
CA TYR A 180 -6.69 13.34 -6.88
C TYR A 180 -7.58 14.56 -7.18
N ALA A 181 -7.11 15.77 -6.87
CA ALA A 181 -7.84 17.02 -7.15
C ALA A 181 -8.16 17.15 -8.64
N LYS A 182 -7.19 16.84 -9.53
CA LYS A 182 -7.38 16.84 -10.99
C LYS A 182 -8.41 15.79 -11.44
N LEU A 183 -8.35 14.56 -10.91
CA LEU A 183 -9.26 13.47 -11.30
C LEU A 183 -10.69 13.67 -10.80
N LEU A 184 -10.85 14.41 -9.70
CA LEU A 184 -12.13 14.75 -9.08
C LEU A 184 -12.63 16.15 -9.48
N GLU A 185 -11.82 16.92 -10.24
CA GLU A 185 -12.13 18.30 -10.67
C GLU A 185 -12.43 19.23 -9.47
N THR A 186 -11.61 19.13 -8.40
CA THR A 186 -11.82 19.82 -7.13
C THR A 186 -10.62 20.71 -6.79
N PRO A 187 -10.80 21.75 -5.93
CA PRO A 187 -9.69 22.52 -5.39
C PRO A 187 -8.72 21.66 -4.57
N ILE A 188 -7.48 22.15 -4.45
CA ILE A 188 -6.44 21.54 -3.64
C ILE A 188 -6.08 22.41 -2.43
N ILE A 189 -5.82 21.77 -1.30
CA ILE A 189 -5.32 22.36 -0.06
C ILE A 189 -4.00 21.67 0.28
N ILE A 190 -2.96 22.43 0.63
CA ILE A 190 -1.67 21.87 1.04
C ILE A 190 -1.43 22.25 2.50
N SER A 191 -1.36 21.26 3.37
CA SER A 191 -0.96 21.48 4.76
C SER A 191 0.56 21.59 4.86
N HIS A 192 1.04 22.53 5.64
CA HIS A 192 2.45 22.75 5.91
C HIS A 192 2.73 22.74 7.40
N LYS A 193 3.66 21.88 7.82
CA LYS A 193 4.09 21.77 9.21
C LYS A 193 5.34 22.64 9.43
N GLU A 194 5.19 23.71 10.21
CA GLU A 194 6.34 24.47 10.68
C GLU A 194 6.98 23.79 11.89
N ARG A 195 8.21 23.34 11.75
CA ARG A 195 9.00 22.83 12.87
C ARG A 195 9.70 24.02 13.55
N ALA A 196 9.02 24.64 14.52
CA ALA A 196 9.70 25.53 15.45
C ALA A 196 10.52 24.69 16.41
N LYS A 197 11.86 24.77 16.37
CA LYS A 197 12.90 24.18 17.27
C LYS A 197 12.57 22.79 17.89
N ALA A 198 13.59 21.97 18.10
CA ALA A 198 13.45 20.69 18.80
C ALA A 198 12.68 20.88 20.13
N ASN A 199 11.58 20.09 20.31
CA ASN A 199 10.68 20.07 21.47
C ASN A 199 9.58 21.14 21.60
N VAL A 200 9.27 21.91 20.55
CA VAL A 200 8.07 22.77 20.54
C VAL A 200 7.04 22.14 19.60
N VAL A 201 5.78 22.06 20.03
CA VAL A 201 4.63 21.63 19.20
C VAL A 201 4.60 22.58 18.00
N GLY A 202 4.95 22.07 16.82
CA GLY A 202 4.98 22.87 15.61
C GLY A 202 3.56 23.28 15.23
N SER A 203 3.38 24.54 14.80
CA SER A 203 2.13 24.98 14.18
C SER A 203 1.97 24.31 12.82
N MET A 204 0.72 24.00 12.47
CA MET A 204 0.36 23.54 11.14
C MET A 204 -0.45 24.61 10.45
N THR A 205 -0.11 24.93 9.22
CA THR A 205 -0.82 25.90 8.39
C THR A 205 -1.34 25.22 7.12
N ALA A 206 -2.37 25.79 6.50
CA ALA A 206 -2.88 25.31 5.21
C ALA A 206 -2.88 26.43 4.18
N ILE A 207 -2.51 26.08 2.96
CA ILE A 207 -2.57 26.94 1.76
C ILE A 207 -3.75 26.44 0.93
N GLY A 208 -4.71 27.30 0.64
CA GLY A 208 -5.95 27.01 -0.07
C GLY A 208 -7.18 27.44 0.73
N GLU A 209 -8.34 27.37 0.10
CA GLU A 209 -9.64 27.73 0.71
C GLU A 209 -10.16 26.55 1.54
N VAL A 210 -10.34 26.78 2.84
CA VAL A 210 -10.76 25.75 3.82
C VAL A 210 -12.20 25.98 4.26
N GLU A 211 -12.57 27.25 4.49
CA GLU A 211 -13.86 27.61 5.07
C GLU A 211 -15.04 27.10 4.22
N GLY A 212 -15.98 26.46 4.86
CA GLY A 212 -17.18 25.92 4.21
C GLY A 212 -16.96 24.70 3.31
N ARG A 213 -15.75 24.12 3.26
CA ARG A 213 -15.43 22.96 2.40
C ARG A 213 -15.57 21.63 3.14
N ASN A 214 -15.96 20.58 2.41
CA ASN A 214 -15.78 19.21 2.80
C ASN A 214 -14.39 18.75 2.30
N ILE A 215 -13.53 18.29 3.19
CA ILE A 215 -12.12 18.05 2.86
C ILE A 215 -11.79 16.56 2.92
N LEU A 216 -11.11 16.06 1.89
CA LEU A 216 -10.54 14.72 1.85
C LEU A 216 -9.02 14.82 1.85
N ILE A 217 -8.39 14.38 2.93
CA ILE A 217 -6.94 14.24 3.02
C ILE A 217 -6.53 12.95 2.31
N VAL A 218 -5.53 13.01 1.42
CA VAL A 218 -5.02 11.84 0.71
C VAL A 218 -3.54 11.62 0.99
N ASP A 219 -3.17 10.36 1.30
CA ASP A 219 -1.77 9.97 1.50
C ASP A 219 -1.54 8.50 1.10
N ASP A 220 -0.27 8.07 1.01
CA ASP A 220 0.07 6.67 0.74
C ASP A 220 -0.08 5.80 1.99
N MET A 221 0.29 6.28 3.16
CA MET A 221 0.23 5.49 4.39
C MET A 221 -0.12 6.32 5.63
N ILE A 222 -0.76 5.66 6.57
CA ILE A 222 -0.98 6.17 7.92
C ILE A 222 -0.26 5.28 8.92
N ASP A 223 0.77 5.83 9.59
CA ASP A 223 1.56 5.10 10.59
C ASP A 223 1.07 5.44 12.00
N THR A 224 1.62 6.43 12.66
CA THR A 224 1.22 6.81 14.03
C THR A 224 -0.01 7.71 14.10
N ALA A 225 -0.57 8.09 12.97
CA ALA A 225 -1.69 9.02 12.76
C ALA A 225 -1.48 10.46 13.25
N GLY A 226 -0.30 10.79 13.80
CA GLY A 226 -0.08 12.13 14.38
C GLY A 226 -0.25 13.28 13.38
N THR A 227 0.35 13.18 12.21
CA THR A 227 0.30 14.25 11.19
C THR A 227 -1.11 14.43 10.62
N ILE A 228 -1.79 13.32 10.29
CA ILE A 228 -3.11 13.38 9.67
C ILE A 228 -4.18 13.88 10.63
N CYS A 229 -4.13 13.44 11.90
CA CYS A 229 -5.06 13.93 12.93
C CYS A 229 -4.83 15.41 13.23
N MET A 230 -3.57 15.86 13.28
CA MET A 230 -3.23 17.27 13.44
C MET A 230 -3.74 18.11 12.26
N ALA A 231 -3.58 17.60 11.02
CA ALA A 231 -4.10 18.26 9.83
C ALA A 231 -5.62 18.36 9.86
N ALA A 232 -6.32 17.28 10.23
CA ALA A 232 -7.78 17.28 10.33
C ALA A 232 -8.30 18.29 11.36
N ASN A 233 -7.72 18.31 12.56
CA ASN A 233 -8.10 19.25 13.60
C ASN A 233 -7.89 20.71 13.16
N MET A 234 -6.73 21.03 12.58
CA MET A 234 -6.40 22.35 12.06
C MET A 234 -7.38 22.78 10.94
N LEU A 235 -7.76 21.87 10.04
CA LEU A 235 -8.70 22.17 8.97
C LEU A 235 -10.11 22.46 9.52
N MET A 236 -10.56 21.72 10.53
CA MET A 236 -11.81 22.00 11.22
C MET A 236 -11.79 23.34 11.97
N GLU A 237 -10.69 23.68 12.66
CA GLU A 237 -10.49 24.99 13.30
C GLU A 237 -10.52 26.15 12.30
N ARG A 238 -10.19 25.89 11.04
CA ARG A 238 -10.25 26.86 9.93
C ARG A 238 -11.60 26.90 9.20
N GLY A 239 -12.64 26.27 9.73
CA GLY A 239 -13.99 26.36 9.22
C GLY A 239 -14.36 25.32 8.16
N ALA A 240 -13.62 24.21 8.04
CA ALA A 240 -14.06 23.09 7.23
C ALA A 240 -15.41 22.54 7.74
N LYS A 241 -16.29 22.09 6.83
CA LYS A 241 -17.56 21.43 7.18
C LYS A 241 -17.34 20.03 7.72
N SER A 242 -16.43 19.28 7.08
CA SER A 242 -16.04 17.93 7.49
C SER A 242 -14.63 17.63 6.99
N VAL A 243 -13.94 16.66 7.63
CA VAL A 243 -12.65 16.17 7.19
C VAL A 243 -12.66 14.65 7.18
N ARG A 244 -12.35 14.05 6.03
CA ARG A 244 -12.15 12.62 5.81
C ARG A 244 -10.72 12.36 5.35
N ALA A 245 -10.32 11.10 5.36
CA ALA A 245 -9.03 10.68 4.83
C ALA A 245 -9.17 9.48 3.91
N ALA A 246 -8.39 9.43 2.81
CA ALA A 246 -8.24 8.26 1.95
C ALA A 246 -6.76 7.89 1.90
N ILE A 247 -6.42 6.75 2.49
CA ILE A 247 -5.05 6.32 2.76
C ILE A 247 -4.84 4.90 2.29
N THR A 248 -3.86 4.67 1.43
CA THR A 248 -3.65 3.34 0.84
C THR A 248 -3.24 2.31 1.88
N HIS A 249 -2.23 2.60 2.70
CA HIS A 249 -1.63 1.62 3.61
C HIS A 249 -1.89 1.94 5.09
N PRO A 250 -2.79 1.18 5.76
CA PRO A 250 -3.08 1.36 7.18
C PRO A 250 -2.04 0.66 8.07
N VAL A 251 -0.84 1.26 8.22
CA VAL A 251 0.22 0.71 9.09
C VAL A 251 -0.22 0.76 10.56
N LEU A 252 -0.82 1.85 10.99
CA LEU A 252 -1.53 2.07 12.27
C LEU A 252 -0.74 1.61 13.50
N SER A 253 0.51 2.06 13.62
CA SER A 253 1.37 1.70 14.73
C SER A 253 1.11 2.54 15.99
N GLY A 254 1.53 1.99 17.13
CA GLY A 254 1.46 2.66 18.43
C GLY A 254 0.03 3.05 18.81
N LYS A 255 -0.22 4.34 19.05
CA LYS A 255 -1.51 4.91 19.45
C LYS A 255 -2.33 5.46 18.26
N ALA A 256 -2.17 4.88 17.05
CA ALA A 256 -2.83 5.42 15.86
C ALA A 256 -4.36 5.34 15.95
N TYR A 257 -4.89 4.20 16.38
CA TYR A 257 -6.34 4.00 16.50
C TYR A 257 -6.98 4.98 17.50
N GLU A 258 -6.35 5.13 18.67
CA GLU A 258 -6.81 6.05 19.71
C GLU A 258 -6.80 7.50 19.22
N ARG A 259 -5.73 7.92 18.54
CA ARG A 259 -5.63 9.27 17.97
C ARG A 259 -6.67 9.54 16.89
N ILE A 260 -6.97 8.55 16.05
CA ILE A 260 -8.01 8.67 15.02
C ILE A 260 -9.38 8.80 15.67
N ALA A 261 -9.68 7.96 16.68
CA ALA A 261 -10.94 8.01 17.40
C ALA A 261 -11.18 9.40 18.04
N GLU A 262 -10.13 10.00 18.64
CA GLU A 262 -10.17 11.30 19.32
C GLU A 262 -10.08 12.51 18.35
N SER A 263 -9.70 12.29 17.08
CA SER A 263 -9.52 13.38 16.11
C SER A 263 -10.84 13.88 15.51
N ALA A 264 -10.75 15.00 14.81
CA ALA A 264 -11.84 15.55 14.02
C ALA A 264 -12.10 14.79 12.69
N LEU A 265 -11.39 13.72 12.40
CA LEU A 265 -11.67 12.87 11.24
C LEU A 265 -13.06 12.23 11.38
N GLU A 266 -13.90 12.41 10.38
CA GLU A 266 -15.22 11.78 10.28
C GLU A 266 -15.10 10.34 9.77
N GLU A 267 -14.23 10.10 8.78
CA GLU A 267 -14.03 8.82 8.15
C GLU A 267 -12.57 8.66 7.70
N VAL A 268 -12.02 7.47 7.84
CA VAL A 268 -10.72 7.06 7.32
C VAL A 268 -10.91 5.89 6.36
N ILE A 269 -10.84 6.17 5.06
CA ILE A 269 -10.98 5.20 4.00
C ILE A 269 -9.60 4.59 3.74
N VAL A 270 -9.47 3.29 3.88
CA VAL A 270 -8.20 2.56 3.69
C VAL A 270 -8.36 1.39 2.74
N THR A 271 -7.24 0.85 2.25
CA THR A 271 -7.27 -0.43 1.55
C THR A 271 -6.95 -1.59 2.51
N ASP A 272 -7.16 -2.80 2.03
CA ASP A 272 -6.81 -4.03 2.75
C ASP A 272 -5.39 -4.54 2.43
N THR A 273 -4.46 -3.66 2.04
CA THR A 273 -3.04 -4.01 1.86
C THR A 273 -2.35 -4.45 3.15
N ILE A 274 -2.84 -3.97 4.29
CA ILE A 274 -2.49 -4.38 5.66
C ILE A 274 -3.80 -4.59 6.41
N PRO A 275 -3.97 -5.71 7.15
CA PRO A 275 -5.20 -5.95 7.87
C PRO A 275 -5.35 -5.00 9.07
N LEU A 276 -6.55 -4.47 9.27
CA LEU A 276 -6.86 -3.73 10.49
C LEU A 276 -6.90 -4.68 11.70
N ASN A 277 -6.50 -4.18 12.87
CA ASN A 277 -6.64 -4.95 14.10
C ASN A 277 -8.10 -4.97 14.56
N PRO A 278 -8.79 -6.15 14.56
CA PRO A 278 -10.22 -6.23 14.91
C PRO A 278 -10.51 -5.96 16.40
N GLU A 279 -9.49 -5.92 17.27
CA GLU A 279 -9.64 -5.61 18.69
C GLU A 279 -9.66 -4.11 18.98
N LYS A 280 -9.44 -3.28 17.96
CA LYS A 280 -9.42 -1.82 18.07
C LYS A 280 -10.76 -1.21 17.64
N ASP A 281 -10.97 0.05 18.01
CA ASP A 281 -12.13 0.83 17.53
C ASP A 281 -11.97 1.09 16.02
N LEU A 282 -12.86 0.51 15.24
CA LEU A 282 -12.91 0.63 13.78
C LEU A 282 -14.08 1.49 13.30
N SER A 283 -14.79 2.17 14.19
CA SER A 283 -16.02 2.91 13.87
C SER A 283 -15.85 3.99 12.80
N LYS A 284 -14.65 4.56 12.66
CA LYS A 284 -14.31 5.56 11.64
C LYS A 284 -13.68 4.97 10.38
N PHE A 285 -13.48 3.66 10.30
CA PHE A 285 -12.77 3.06 9.19
C PHE A 285 -13.72 2.47 8.14
N THR A 286 -13.45 2.80 6.88
CA THR A 286 -14.02 2.14 5.70
C THR A 286 -12.89 1.43 4.95
N VAL A 287 -13.03 0.12 4.75
CA VAL A 287 -12.01 -0.69 4.06
C VAL A 287 -12.46 -1.01 2.65
N LEU A 288 -11.70 -0.59 1.66
CA LEU A 288 -11.88 -0.93 0.25
C LEU A 288 -10.86 -2.00 -0.16
N SER A 289 -11.33 -3.08 -0.78
CA SER A 289 -10.42 -4.14 -1.20
C SER A 289 -9.60 -3.73 -2.43
N CYS A 290 -8.31 -4.04 -2.41
CA CYS A 290 -7.44 -3.91 -3.59
C CYS A 290 -7.38 -5.21 -4.41
N ALA A 291 -8.19 -6.21 -4.09
CA ALA A 291 -8.13 -7.51 -4.72
C ALA A 291 -8.44 -7.46 -6.23
N ASP A 292 -9.49 -6.74 -6.63
CA ASP A 292 -9.94 -6.69 -8.02
C ASP A 292 -8.89 -6.05 -8.94
N ILE A 293 -8.30 -4.91 -8.54
CA ILE A 293 -7.28 -4.24 -9.36
C ILE A 293 -5.99 -5.07 -9.47
N ILE A 294 -5.62 -5.79 -8.40
CA ILE A 294 -4.47 -6.70 -8.41
C ILE A 294 -4.76 -7.91 -9.30
N ALA A 295 -5.95 -8.52 -9.19
CA ALA A 295 -6.35 -9.67 -10.01
C ALA A 295 -6.38 -9.30 -11.50
N GLU A 296 -6.94 -8.14 -11.86
CA GLU A 296 -6.95 -7.63 -13.23
C GLU A 296 -5.53 -7.36 -13.75
N CYS A 297 -4.64 -6.79 -12.92
CA CYS A 297 -3.25 -6.59 -13.28
C CYS A 297 -2.55 -7.93 -13.56
N ILE A 298 -2.74 -8.93 -12.70
CA ILE A 298 -2.19 -10.27 -12.87
C ILE A 298 -2.68 -10.90 -14.18
N GLU A 299 -3.96 -10.82 -14.47
CA GLU A 299 -4.56 -11.35 -15.70
C GLU A 299 -3.94 -10.70 -16.94
N ARG A 300 -3.85 -9.38 -16.96
CA ARG A 300 -3.28 -8.62 -18.09
C ARG A 300 -1.79 -8.95 -18.29
N VAL A 301 -1.00 -8.97 -17.21
CA VAL A 301 0.43 -9.31 -17.29
C VAL A 301 0.64 -10.75 -17.76
N HIS A 302 -0.15 -11.70 -17.27
CA HIS A 302 -0.08 -13.08 -17.69
C HIS A 302 -0.40 -13.27 -19.17
N ASN A 303 -1.40 -12.52 -19.66
CA ASN A 303 -1.87 -12.54 -21.05
C ASN A 303 -1.11 -11.57 -21.98
N TYR A 304 0.01 -10.96 -21.51
CA TYR A 304 0.80 -9.96 -22.27
C TYR A 304 -0.01 -8.76 -22.74
N GLN A 305 -1.04 -8.34 -21.98
CA GLN A 305 -1.86 -7.18 -22.25
C GLN A 305 -1.33 -5.93 -21.55
N SER A 306 -1.70 -4.76 -22.09
CA SER A 306 -1.33 -3.48 -21.46
C SER A 306 -2.05 -3.28 -20.13
N ILE A 307 -1.31 -2.83 -19.11
CA ILE A 307 -1.83 -2.42 -17.80
C ILE A 307 -2.07 -0.91 -17.69
N SER A 308 -1.77 -0.14 -18.75
CA SER A 308 -1.82 1.33 -18.71
C SER A 308 -3.19 1.91 -18.38
N THR A 309 -4.26 1.20 -18.69
CA THR A 309 -5.65 1.60 -18.39
C THR A 309 -6.04 1.40 -16.92
N LEU A 310 -5.22 0.67 -16.15
CA LEU A 310 -5.41 0.52 -14.70
C LEU A 310 -4.85 1.72 -13.91
N PHE A 311 -4.13 2.60 -14.59
CA PHE A 311 -3.53 3.78 -13.99
C PHE A 311 -4.38 5.01 -14.29
N TYR A 312 -5.05 5.55 -13.27
CA TYR A 312 -5.52 6.93 -13.32
C TYR A 312 -4.31 7.83 -13.07
N LYS A 313 -3.83 8.49 -14.11
CA LYS A 313 -2.75 9.48 -14.03
C LYS A 313 -3.30 10.90 -14.03
#